data_ba74ae5af3f57563b28ce6e08b1744bb
#
_entry.id   ba74ae5af3f57563b28ce6e08b1744bb
#
_cell.length_a   1.000
_cell.length_b   1.000
_cell.length_c   1.000
_cell.angle_alpha   90.00
_cell.angle_beta   90.00
_cell.angle_gamma   90.00
#
_symmetry.space_group_name_H-M   'P 1'
#
loop_
_entity.id
_entity.type
_entity.pdbx_description
1 polymer ?
#
loop_
_entity_poly.entity_id
_entity_poly.type
_entity_poly.pdbx_seq_one_letter_code
_entity_poly.pdbx_strand_id
1 'polypeptide(L)'
;IARYAIRPWEQTLVDPVDIADQARTTYLITAGVGTLVGATLREMATNLRGVARAASSLFTLAHKSGWKLVHHAAYFMEAVALKQKTTAVGITHIHAHFSTNSAAVALLAHRMGGPKYSFTVHGPDELLDTDANALSLKVEHAAFVAAITDYCRDFILKATDPRHGPKVHIVRCGIRLADFAEPPAPVSGANKTLV
;
A
#
# COMPACT_ATOMS: atom_id res chain seq x y z
N ILE A 1 4.44 4.46 -15.78
CA ILE A 1 3.92 4.07 -14.46
C ILE A 1 2.95 5.14 -14.00
N ALA A 2 1.68 4.76 -13.72
CA ALA A 2 0.71 5.67 -13.11
C ALA A 2 0.86 5.60 -11.58
N ARG A 3 0.72 6.74 -10.92
CA ARG A 3 0.83 6.85 -9.47
C ARG A 3 -0.51 7.19 -8.86
N TYR A 4 -0.86 6.51 -7.78
CA TYR A 4 -2.09 6.70 -7.03
C TYR A 4 -1.76 6.86 -5.55
N ALA A 5 -2.41 7.81 -4.90
CA ALA A 5 -2.35 7.97 -3.46
C ALA A 5 -3.76 8.14 -2.90
N ILE A 6 -3.95 7.79 -1.63
CA ILE A 6 -5.24 7.89 -0.97
C ILE A 6 -5.62 9.36 -0.81
N ARG A 7 -4.71 10.16 -0.24
CA ARG A 7 -4.91 11.60 0.02
C ARG A 7 -3.67 12.41 -0.37
N PRO A 8 -3.79 13.71 -0.60
CA PRO A 8 -2.67 14.60 -0.80
C PRO A 8 -1.73 14.61 0.42
N TRP A 9 -0.47 14.92 0.15
CA TRP A 9 0.52 15.17 1.18
C TRP A 9 0.22 16.49 1.90
N GLU A 10 0.27 16.50 3.22
CA GLU A 10 -0.10 17.67 4.02
C GLU A 10 1.08 18.62 4.28
N GLN A 11 2.31 18.12 4.10
CA GLN A 11 3.52 18.91 4.32
C GLN A 11 3.95 19.63 3.04
N THR A 12 4.58 20.78 3.18
CA THR A 12 5.21 21.50 2.06
C THR A 12 6.42 20.71 1.59
N LEU A 13 6.38 20.25 0.33
CA LEU A 13 7.47 19.55 -0.30
C LEU A 13 8.55 20.57 -0.71
N VAL A 14 9.80 20.22 -0.44
CA VAL A 14 10.97 21.06 -0.76
C VAL A 14 11.78 20.49 -1.93
N ASP A 15 11.84 19.16 -2.04
CA ASP A 15 12.56 18.48 -3.13
C ASP A 15 11.81 18.63 -4.46
N PRO A 16 12.48 19.13 -5.52
CA PRO A 16 11.86 19.26 -6.86
C PRO A 16 11.36 17.95 -7.44
N VAL A 17 12.00 16.82 -7.11
CA VAL A 17 11.58 15.48 -7.55
C VAL A 17 10.25 15.09 -6.90
N ASP A 18 10.12 15.33 -5.60
CA ASP A 18 8.90 15.04 -4.86
C ASP A 18 7.73 15.93 -5.32
N ILE A 19 8.00 17.21 -5.60
CA ILE A 19 7.01 18.13 -6.17
C ILE A 19 6.52 17.65 -7.54
N ALA A 20 7.44 17.23 -8.41
CA ALA A 20 7.10 16.69 -9.73
C ALA A 20 6.32 15.38 -9.62
N ASP A 21 6.64 14.53 -8.66
CA ASP A 21 5.96 13.28 -8.40
C ASP A 21 4.55 13.50 -7.82
N GLN A 22 4.40 14.47 -6.92
CA GLN A 22 3.10 14.89 -6.41
C GLN A 22 2.18 15.36 -7.55
N ALA A 23 2.69 16.18 -8.46
CA ALA A 23 1.92 16.69 -9.61
C ALA A 23 1.45 15.58 -10.58
N ARG A 24 2.15 14.44 -10.61
CA ARG A 24 1.81 13.26 -11.44
C ARG A 24 0.98 12.22 -10.72
N THR A 25 0.67 12.45 -9.43
CA THR A 25 -0.06 11.50 -8.59
C THR A 25 -1.56 11.77 -8.65
N THR A 26 -2.34 10.73 -8.92
CA THR A 26 -3.80 10.77 -8.85
C THR A 26 -4.26 10.44 -7.44
N TYR A 27 -4.99 11.36 -6.81
CA TYR A 27 -5.52 11.16 -5.47
C TYR A 27 -6.93 10.57 -5.53
N LEU A 28 -7.20 9.56 -4.69
CA LEU A 28 -8.47 8.83 -4.72
C LEU A 28 -9.60 9.61 -4.06
N ILE A 29 -9.31 10.30 -2.95
CA ILE A 29 -10.33 10.98 -2.11
C ILE A 29 -10.75 12.35 -2.66
N THR A 30 -9.97 12.98 -3.55
CA THR A 30 -10.26 14.33 -4.07
C THR A 30 -11.55 14.44 -4.87
N ALA A 31 -12.14 13.33 -5.29
CA ALA A 31 -13.42 13.31 -6.00
C ALA A 31 -14.64 13.72 -5.13
N GLY A 32 -14.44 13.87 -3.83
CA GLY A 32 -15.49 14.16 -2.86
C GLY A 32 -16.26 12.92 -2.38
N VAL A 33 -16.75 12.99 -1.16
CA VAL A 33 -17.43 11.86 -0.49
C VAL A 33 -18.66 11.37 -1.27
N GLY A 34 -19.45 12.28 -1.82
CA GLY A 34 -20.65 11.92 -2.60
C GLY A 34 -20.32 11.08 -3.83
N THR A 35 -19.25 11.41 -4.53
CA THR A 35 -18.77 10.63 -5.70
C THR A 35 -18.31 9.24 -5.28
N LEU A 36 -17.58 9.13 -4.16
CA LEU A 36 -17.13 7.84 -3.64
C LEU A 36 -18.30 6.96 -3.21
N VAL A 37 -19.29 7.52 -2.54
CA VAL A 37 -20.50 6.82 -2.13
C VAL A 37 -21.28 6.34 -3.36
N GLY A 38 -21.51 7.22 -4.35
CA GLY A 38 -22.19 6.85 -5.60
C GLY A 38 -21.47 5.74 -6.38
N ALA A 39 -20.13 5.81 -6.48
CA ALA A 39 -19.31 4.77 -7.08
C ALA A 39 -19.44 3.43 -6.33
N THR A 40 -19.46 3.49 -5.01
CA THR A 40 -19.60 2.30 -4.14
C THR A 40 -20.97 1.65 -4.31
N LEU A 41 -22.04 2.42 -4.30
CA LEU A 41 -23.40 1.91 -4.52
C LEU A 41 -23.53 1.28 -5.91
N ARG A 42 -22.96 1.91 -6.93
CA ARG A 42 -22.93 1.34 -8.28
C ARG A 42 -22.17 0.01 -8.32
N GLU A 43 -21.00 -0.06 -7.69
CA GLU A 43 -20.21 -1.31 -7.62
C GLU A 43 -20.99 -2.41 -6.91
N MET A 44 -21.67 -2.09 -5.80
CA MET A 44 -22.54 -3.03 -5.07
C MET A 44 -23.69 -3.55 -5.93
N ALA A 45 -24.28 -2.70 -6.77
CA ALA A 45 -25.39 -3.09 -7.65
C ALA A 45 -24.96 -3.91 -8.86
N THR A 46 -23.77 -3.64 -9.41
CA THR A 46 -23.33 -4.21 -10.70
C THR A 46 -22.33 -5.36 -10.58
N ASN A 47 -21.70 -5.54 -9.40
CA ASN A 47 -20.64 -6.53 -9.18
C ASN A 47 -20.81 -7.31 -7.86
N LEU A 48 -21.96 -7.90 -7.65
CA LEU A 48 -22.29 -8.63 -6.41
C LEU A 48 -21.25 -9.69 -6.02
N ARG A 49 -20.74 -10.45 -6.98
CA ARG A 49 -19.73 -11.48 -6.71
C ARG A 49 -18.39 -10.89 -6.25
N GLY A 50 -17.95 -9.81 -6.88
CA GLY A 50 -16.73 -9.10 -6.50
C GLY A 50 -16.86 -8.45 -5.12
N VAL A 51 -17.98 -7.79 -4.88
CA VAL A 51 -18.32 -7.18 -3.58
C VAL A 51 -18.35 -8.25 -2.48
N ALA A 52 -18.97 -9.39 -2.69
CA ALA A 52 -19.01 -10.48 -1.70
C ALA A 52 -17.60 -10.99 -1.34
N ARG A 53 -16.72 -11.18 -2.34
CA ARG A 53 -15.33 -11.56 -2.08
C ARG A 53 -14.56 -10.49 -1.31
N ALA A 54 -14.72 -9.22 -1.68
CA ALA A 54 -14.09 -8.11 -0.97
C ALA A 54 -14.62 -7.96 0.45
N ALA A 55 -15.93 -8.12 0.66
CA ALA A 55 -16.56 -8.07 1.98
C ALA A 55 -16.05 -9.17 2.91
N SER A 56 -15.83 -10.39 2.42
CA SER A 56 -15.18 -11.46 3.20
C SER A 56 -13.78 -11.07 3.66
N SER A 57 -12.96 -10.49 2.76
CA SER A 57 -11.63 -9.99 3.14
C SER A 57 -11.72 -8.80 4.10
N LEU A 58 -12.66 -7.87 3.87
CA LEU A 58 -12.90 -6.72 4.73
C LEU A 58 -13.29 -7.14 6.15
N PHE A 59 -14.14 -8.17 6.27
CA PHE A 59 -14.52 -8.74 7.57
C PHE A 59 -13.30 -9.25 8.34
N THR A 60 -12.41 -9.99 7.67
CA THR A 60 -11.16 -10.47 8.30
C THR A 60 -10.27 -9.31 8.71
N LEU A 61 -10.09 -8.30 7.86
CA LEU A 61 -9.32 -7.09 8.18
C LEU A 61 -9.90 -6.37 9.42
N ALA A 62 -11.22 -6.18 9.45
CA ALA A 62 -11.90 -5.51 10.55
C ALA A 62 -11.81 -6.30 11.87
N HIS A 63 -12.04 -7.60 11.82
CA HIS A 63 -11.96 -8.48 12.98
C HIS A 63 -10.56 -8.44 13.60
N LYS A 64 -9.51 -8.62 12.79
CA LYS A 64 -8.12 -8.64 13.27
C LYS A 64 -7.65 -7.28 13.81
N SER A 65 -8.12 -6.17 13.26
CA SER A 65 -7.76 -4.82 13.71
C SER A 65 -8.61 -4.26 14.86
N GLY A 66 -9.46 -5.08 15.49
CA GLY A 66 -10.32 -4.65 16.60
C GLY A 66 -11.54 -3.83 16.17
N TRP A 67 -12.17 -4.20 15.05
CA TRP A 67 -13.45 -3.64 14.56
C TRP A 67 -13.44 -2.13 14.31
N LYS A 68 -12.37 -1.60 13.77
CA LYS A 68 -12.28 -0.18 13.35
C LYS A 68 -13.15 0.07 12.10
N LEU A 69 -14.47 -0.06 12.24
CA LEU A 69 -15.43 -0.12 11.14
C LEU A 69 -15.38 1.10 10.21
N VAL A 70 -15.22 2.31 10.76
CA VAL A 70 -15.14 3.54 9.97
C VAL A 70 -13.93 3.52 9.03
N HIS A 71 -12.77 3.08 9.53
CA HIS A 71 -11.56 2.96 8.70
C HIS A 71 -11.74 1.91 7.60
N HIS A 72 -12.40 0.78 7.90
CA HIS A 72 -12.62 -0.28 6.93
C HIS A 72 -13.67 0.09 5.89
N ALA A 73 -14.69 0.87 6.26
CA ALA A 73 -15.62 1.44 5.29
C ALA A 73 -14.90 2.42 4.33
N ALA A 74 -13.99 3.25 4.85
CA ALA A 74 -13.15 4.11 4.02
C ALA A 74 -12.28 3.29 3.05
N TYR A 75 -11.59 2.26 3.54
CA TYR A 75 -10.77 1.37 2.69
C TYR A 75 -11.59 0.70 1.58
N PHE A 76 -12.85 0.34 1.87
CA PHE A 76 -13.72 -0.24 0.85
C PHE A 76 -14.05 0.77 -0.26
N MET A 77 -14.42 2.01 0.10
CA MET A 77 -14.70 3.07 -0.88
C MET A 77 -13.46 3.45 -1.70
N GLU A 78 -12.31 3.54 -1.06
CA GLU A 78 -11.02 3.80 -1.70
C GLU A 78 -10.66 2.68 -2.68
N ALA A 79 -10.92 1.43 -2.30
CA ALA A 79 -10.68 0.27 -3.16
C ALA A 79 -11.60 0.24 -4.39
N VAL A 80 -12.87 0.65 -4.24
CA VAL A 80 -13.77 0.84 -5.39
C VAL A 80 -13.23 1.90 -6.34
N ALA A 81 -12.83 3.07 -5.81
CA ALA A 81 -12.27 4.15 -6.61
C ALA A 81 -10.97 3.72 -7.32
N LEU A 82 -10.07 3.02 -6.61
CA LEU A 82 -8.83 2.50 -7.17
C LEU A 82 -9.12 1.51 -8.30
N LYS A 83 -10.01 0.53 -8.07
CA LYS A 83 -10.43 -0.43 -9.10
C LYS A 83 -10.95 0.28 -10.34
N GLN A 84 -11.89 1.22 -10.19
CA GLN A 84 -12.50 1.90 -11.32
C GLN A 84 -11.48 2.69 -12.13
N LYS A 85 -10.63 3.49 -11.45
CA LYS A 85 -9.60 4.30 -12.11
C LYS A 85 -8.56 3.42 -12.84
N THR A 86 -8.10 2.36 -12.21
CA THR A 86 -7.09 1.47 -12.79
C THR A 86 -7.65 0.66 -13.97
N THR A 87 -8.88 0.18 -13.85
CA THR A 87 -9.55 -0.56 -14.93
C THR A 87 -9.82 0.34 -16.15
N ALA A 88 -10.24 1.59 -15.93
CA ALA A 88 -10.52 2.54 -16.99
C ALA A 88 -9.31 2.86 -17.89
N VAL A 89 -8.09 2.76 -17.34
CA VAL A 89 -6.84 3.00 -18.08
C VAL A 89 -6.06 1.71 -18.39
N GLY A 90 -6.68 0.55 -18.23
CA GLY A 90 -6.10 -0.75 -18.61
C GLY A 90 -4.93 -1.21 -17.74
N ILE A 91 -4.82 -0.75 -16.48
CA ILE A 91 -3.78 -1.22 -15.56
C ILE A 91 -4.06 -2.66 -15.17
N THR A 92 -3.07 -3.53 -15.29
CA THR A 92 -3.17 -4.96 -15.00
C THR A 92 -2.53 -5.36 -13.67
N HIS A 93 -1.68 -4.48 -13.10
CA HIS A 93 -0.98 -4.73 -11.84
C HIS A 93 -0.82 -3.45 -11.01
N ILE A 94 -1.05 -3.56 -9.71
CA ILE A 94 -0.85 -2.50 -8.72
C ILE A 94 0.28 -2.92 -7.79
N HIS A 95 1.24 -2.03 -7.52
CA HIS A 95 2.23 -2.23 -6.48
C HIS A 95 1.99 -1.23 -5.35
N ALA A 96 1.72 -1.72 -4.15
CA ALA A 96 1.51 -0.90 -2.97
C ALA A 96 2.80 -0.79 -2.15
N HIS A 97 3.08 0.40 -1.66
CA HIS A 97 4.11 0.59 -0.64
C HIS A 97 3.46 0.47 0.74
N PHE A 98 4.13 -0.24 1.64
CA PHE A 98 3.68 -0.63 2.97
C PHE A 98 2.59 -1.71 2.98
N SER A 99 2.72 -2.63 3.92
CA SER A 99 1.75 -3.71 4.12
C SER A 99 0.48 -3.28 4.88
N THR A 100 0.37 -2.03 5.28
CA THR A 100 -0.72 -1.49 6.10
C THR A 100 -1.98 -1.17 5.29
N ASN A 101 -2.45 0.07 5.32
CA ASN A 101 -3.68 0.52 4.64
C ASN A 101 -3.60 0.44 3.11
N SER A 102 -2.47 0.83 2.51
CA SER A 102 -2.29 0.78 1.05
C SER A 102 -2.43 -0.63 0.49
N ALA A 103 -1.82 -1.63 1.15
CA ALA A 103 -1.98 -3.03 0.78
C ALA A 103 -3.40 -3.56 1.05
N ALA A 104 -4.10 -3.07 2.09
CA ALA A 104 -5.49 -3.42 2.34
C ALA A 104 -6.41 -2.91 1.22
N VAL A 105 -6.24 -1.66 0.80
CA VAL A 105 -7.00 -1.06 -0.32
C VAL A 105 -6.72 -1.81 -1.63
N ALA A 106 -5.45 -2.14 -1.91
CA ALA A 106 -5.08 -2.92 -3.10
C ALA A 106 -5.66 -4.34 -3.08
N LEU A 107 -5.63 -5.02 -1.93
CA LEU A 107 -6.29 -6.32 -1.72
C LEU A 107 -7.78 -6.23 -2.06
N LEU A 108 -8.51 -5.28 -1.47
CA LEU A 108 -9.95 -5.15 -1.67
C LEU A 108 -10.29 -4.83 -3.13
N ALA A 109 -9.53 -3.96 -3.79
CA ALA A 109 -9.67 -3.66 -5.21
C ALA A 109 -9.50 -4.93 -6.08
N HIS A 110 -8.44 -5.72 -5.79
CA HIS A 110 -8.22 -7.01 -6.45
C HIS A 110 -9.37 -7.99 -6.21
N ARG A 111 -9.84 -8.12 -4.97
CA ARG A 111 -10.95 -9.02 -4.61
C ARG A 111 -12.26 -8.66 -5.33
N MET A 112 -12.46 -7.39 -5.63
CA MET A 112 -13.58 -6.91 -6.46
C MET A 112 -13.41 -7.19 -7.97
N GLY A 113 -12.31 -7.83 -8.39
CA GLY A 113 -12.03 -8.12 -9.80
C GLY A 113 -11.20 -7.03 -10.49
N GLY A 114 -10.56 -6.15 -9.74
CA GLY A 114 -9.54 -5.23 -10.23
C GLY A 114 -8.20 -5.91 -10.54
N PRO A 115 -7.16 -5.11 -10.82
CA PRO A 115 -5.82 -5.61 -11.17
C PRO A 115 -5.25 -6.56 -10.13
N LYS A 116 -4.29 -7.40 -10.52
CA LYS A 116 -3.42 -8.10 -9.58
C LYS A 116 -2.64 -7.09 -8.74
N TYR A 117 -2.22 -7.49 -7.54
CA TYR A 117 -1.42 -6.58 -6.72
C TYR A 117 -0.23 -7.28 -6.08
N SER A 118 0.74 -6.49 -5.71
CA SER A 118 1.90 -6.82 -4.89
C SER A 118 2.17 -5.67 -3.92
N PHE A 119 3.01 -5.88 -2.93
CA PHE A 119 3.38 -4.81 -2.01
C PHE A 119 4.80 -4.99 -1.48
N THR A 120 5.38 -3.87 -1.00
CA THR A 120 6.67 -3.85 -0.29
C THR A 120 6.44 -3.67 1.20
N VAL A 121 7.17 -4.44 2.00
CA VAL A 121 7.29 -4.27 3.45
C VAL A 121 8.58 -3.49 3.72
N HIS A 122 8.44 -2.28 4.27
CA HIS A 122 9.54 -1.33 4.42
C HIS A 122 10.22 -1.35 5.79
N GLY A 123 9.61 -1.91 6.81
CA GLY A 123 10.27 -1.84 8.11
C GLY A 123 9.57 -2.55 9.26
N PRO A 124 10.18 -2.43 10.44
CA PRO A 124 9.72 -3.13 11.63
C PRO A 124 8.32 -2.73 12.08
N ASP A 125 7.94 -1.46 11.91
CA ASP A 125 6.63 -0.94 12.35
C ASP A 125 5.45 -1.71 11.74
N GLU A 126 5.62 -2.20 10.50
CA GLU A 126 4.63 -3.02 9.82
C GLU A 126 4.57 -4.45 10.34
N LEU A 127 5.62 -4.89 11.05
CA LEU A 127 5.82 -6.25 11.55
C LEU A 127 5.57 -6.37 13.05
N LEU A 128 5.33 -5.26 13.77
CA LEU A 128 5.07 -5.26 15.22
C LEU A 128 3.83 -6.07 15.58
N ASP A 129 2.78 -5.97 14.77
CA ASP A 129 1.56 -6.76 14.94
C ASP A 129 1.05 -7.23 13.59
N THR A 130 1.65 -8.32 13.11
CA THR A 130 1.30 -8.92 11.80
C THR A 130 -0.11 -9.50 11.79
N ASP A 131 -0.64 -9.90 12.94
CA ASP A 131 -2.00 -10.42 13.04
C ASP A 131 -3.04 -9.30 12.95
N ALA A 132 -2.91 -8.23 13.72
CA ALA A 132 -3.79 -7.06 13.62
C ALA A 132 -3.72 -6.39 12.23
N ASN A 133 -2.55 -6.43 11.59
CA ASN A 133 -2.36 -5.98 10.21
C ASN A 133 -2.93 -6.96 9.17
N ALA A 134 -3.39 -8.14 9.58
CA ALA A 134 -3.85 -9.23 8.70
C ALA A 134 -2.85 -9.53 7.55
N LEU A 135 -1.55 -9.57 7.88
CA LEU A 135 -0.47 -9.74 6.90
C LEU A 135 -0.63 -11.04 6.11
N SER A 136 -0.98 -12.15 6.78
CA SER A 136 -1.18 -13.45 6.13
C SER A 136 -2.23 -13.38 5.02
N LEU A 137 -3.38 -12.75 5.26
CA LEU A 137 -4.43 -12.57 4.24
C LEU A 137 -3.92 -11.76 3.04
N LYS A 138 -3.15 -10.71 3.28
CA LYS A 138 -2.59 -9.86 2.22
C LYS A 138 -1.58 -10.63 1.37
N VAL A 139 -0.70 -11.41 2.01
CA VAL A 139 0.27 -12.27 1.30
C VAL A 139 -0.44 -13.37 0.50
N GLU A 140 -1.47 -14.00 1.07
CA GLU A 140 -2.23 -15.04 0.39
C GLU A 140 -2.72 -14.59 -0.99
N HIS A 141 -3.28 -13.38 -1.07
CA HIS A 141 -3.89 -12.87 -2.30
C HIS A 141 -2.95 -12.03 -3.17
N ALA A 142 -1.77 -11.64 -2.68
CA ALA A 142 -0.78 -10.92 -3.48
C ALA A 142 -0.16 -11.82 -4.55
N ALA A 143 0.21 -11.22 -5.68
CA ALA A 143 1.00 -11.88 -6.71
C ALA A 143 2.42 -12.17 -6.21
N PHE A 144 3.03 -11.19 -5.53
CA PHE A 144 4.30 -11.31 -4.82
C PHE A 144 4.39 -10.26 -3.70
N VAL A 145 5.38 -10.45 -2.81
CA VAL A 145 5.71 -9.51 -1.74
C VAL A 145 7.19 -9.21 -1.80
N ALA A 146 7.56 -7.92 -1.77
CA ALA A 146 8.92 -7.46 -1.67
C ALA A 146 9.27 -7.18 -0.20
N ALA A 147 10.28 -7.84 0.32
CA ALA A 147 10.89 -7.57 1.62
C ALA A 147 12.21 -6.80 1.41
N ILE A 148 12.42 -5.69 2.10
CA ILE A 148 13.63 -4.87 1.90
C ILE A 148 14.89 -5.48 2.51
N THR A 149 14.74 -6.45 3.44
CA THR A 149 15.83 -7.14 4.12
C THR A 149 15.51 -8.61 4.35
N ASP A 150 16.55 -9.42 4.65
CA ASP A 150 16.40 -10.80 5.07
C ASP A 150 15.54 -10.88 6.36
N TYR A 151 15.75 -9.97 7.30
CA TYR A 151 14.96 -9.87 8.53
C TYR A 151 13.45 -9.71 8.24
N CYS A 152 13.08 -8.76 7.37
CA CYS A 152 11.70 -8.57 6.97
C CYS A 152 11.12 -9.83 6.31
N ARG A 153 11.89 -10.46 5.42
CA ARG A 153 11.48 -11.70 4.77
C ARG A 153 11.19 -12.80 5.77
N ASP A 154 12.10 -13.03 6.72
CA ASP A 154 11.94 -14.07 7.74
C ASP A 154 10.73 -13.85 8.63
N PHE A 155 10.43 -12.58 8.97
CA PHE A 155 9.22 -12.21 9.70
C PHE A 155 7.94 -12.50 8.90
N ILE A 156 7.92 -12.13 7.63
CA ILE A 156 6.78 -12.41 6.74
C ILE A 156 6.54 -13.91 6.64
N LEU A 157 7.62 -14.69 6.46
CA LEU A 157 7.52 -16.16 6.35
C LEU A 157 7.00 -16.81 7.62
N LYS A 158 7.37 -16.30 8.81
CA LYS A 158 6.85 -16.79 10.10
C LYS A 158 5.37 -16.44 10.31
N ALA A 159 4.92 -15.30 9.76
CA ALA A 159 3.55 -14.81 9.93
C ALA A 159 2.57 -15.36 8.88
N THR A 160 3.04 -16.13 7.90
CA THR A 160 2.23 -16.58 6.77
C THR A 160 2.33 -18.08 6.56
N ASP A 161 1.37 -18.66 5.83
CA ASP A 161 1.42 -20.08 5.47
C ASP A 161 2.67 -20.37 4.62
N PRO A 162 3.44 -21.41 4.92
CA PRO A 162 4.66 -21.78 4.18
C PRO A 162 4.47 -21.93 2.67
N ARG A 163 3.29 -22.31 2.20
CA ARG A 163 2.97 -22.42 0.77
C ARG A 163 3.11 -21.09 0.02
N HIS A 164 3.05 -19.96 0.72
CA HIS A 164 3.20 -18.62 0.14
C HIS A 164 4.65 -18.12 0.15
N GLY A 165 5.57 -18.87 0.76
CA GLY A 165 7.01 -18.54 0.79
C GLY A 165 7.62 -18.17 -0.57
N PRO A 166 7.31 -18.91 -1.66
CA PRO A 166 7.85 -18.59 -2.99
C PRO A 166 7.42 -17.22 -3.54
N LYS A 167 6.42 -16.57 -2.95
CA LYS A 167 5.97 -15.22 -3.34
C LYS A 167 6.79 -14.11 -2.67
N VAL A 168 7.57 -14.41 -1.64
CA VAL A 168 8.30 -13.41 -0.84
C VAL A 168 9.71 -13.28 -1.35
N HIS A 169 10.02 -12.14 -1.95
CA HIS A 169 11.31 -11.85 -2.56
C HIS A 169 12.04 -10.74 -1.82
N ILE A 170 13.38 -10.83 -1.75
CA ILE A 170 14.19 -9.73 -1.20
C ILE A 170 14.43 -8.71 -2.32
N VAL A 171 13.98 -7.47 -2.09
CA VAL A 171 14.20 -6.32 -2.96
C VAL A 171 14.75 -5.19 -2.10
N ARG A 172 16.06 -5.04 -2.07
CA ARG A 172 16.72 -4.04 -1.22
C ARG A 172 16.46 -2.63 -1.75
N CYS A 173 16.22 -1.70 -0.83
CA CYS A 173 16.13 -0.28 -1.19
C CYS A 173 17.50 0.20 -1.68
N GLY A 174 17.50 0.85 -2.84
CA GLY A 174 18.69 1.48 -3.42
C GLY A 174 18.68 2.99 -3.22
N ILE A 175 19.85 3.59 -3.32
CA ILE A 175 20.04 5.04 -3.37
C ILE A 175 20.77 5.39 -4.65
N ARG A 176 20.55 6.59 -5.16
CA ARG A 176 21.34 7.10 -6.30
C ARG A 176 22.66 7.65 -5.76
N LEU A 177 23.75 6.98 -6.04
CA LEU A 177 25.08 7.39 -5.55
C LEU A 177 25.48 8.79 -6.03
N ALA A 178 24.99 9.23 -7.18
CA ALA A 178 25.23 10.57 -7.70
C ALA A 178 24.68 11.68 -6.78
N ASP A 179 23.61 11.41 -6.05
CA ASP A 179 23.04 12.39 -5.11
C ASP A 179 23.92 12.59 -3.85
N PHE A 180 24.95 11.75 -3.66
CA PHE A 180 25.90 11.76 -2.56
C PHE A 180 27.36 11.95 -3.04
N ALA A 181 27.55 12.40 -4.29
CA ALA A 181 28.88 12.50 -4.89
C ALA A 181 29.74 13.65 -4.31
N GLU A 182 29.13 14.67 -3.71
CA GLU A 182 29.88 15.70 -3.01
C GLU A 182 30.16 15.27 -1.58
N PRO A 183 31.44 15.20 -1.18
CA PRO A 183 31.77 14.93 0.21
C PRO A 183 31.18 16.04 1.08
N PRO A 184 30.61 15.74 2.24
CA PRO A 184 30.13 16.76 3.14
C PRO A 184 31.25 17.72 3.49
N ALA A 185 30.95 18.99 3.55
CA ALA A 185 31.95 20.02 3.98
C ALA A 185 32.58 19.58 5.31
N PRO A 186 33.89 19.73 5.47
CA PRO A 186 34.57 19.35 6.72
C PRO A 186 33.89 20.03 7.90
N VAL A 187 33.47 19.27 8.88
CA VAL A 187 32.92 19.81 10.12
C VAL A 187 34.06 20.50 10.84
N SER A 188 34.17 21.81 10.70
CA SER A 188 35.12 22.62 11.42
C SER A 188 34.56 22.91 12.82
N GLY A 189 35.17 22.35 13.85
CA GLY A 189 34.82 22.64 15.24
C GLY A 189 35.12 21.48 16.18
N ALA A 190 35.47 21.82 17.43
CA ALA A 190 35.88 20.86 18.45
C ALA A 190 34.73 19.98 18.98
N ASN A 191 33.48 20.23 18.58
CA ASN A 191 32.31 19.47 19.03
C ASN A 191 31.93 18.42 17.99
N LYS A 192 32.30 17.18 18.25
CA LYS A 192 31.80 16.03 17.51
C LYS A 192 30.40 15.72 18.03
N THR A 193 29.37 16.07 17.29
CA THR A 193 28.00 15.65 17.57
C THR A 193 27.75 14.36 16.79
N LEU A 194 27.46 13.26 17.49
CA LEU A 194 26.88 12.07 16.91
C LEU A 194 25.35 12.31 16.83
N VAL A 195 24.81 12.22 15.64
CA VAL A 195 23.37 12.26 15.38
C VAL A 195 22.88 10.84 15.20
#